data_e7cba80ec8e4a364431f224611933a23
#
_entry.id   e7cba80ec8e4a364431f224611933a23
#
_cell.length_a   1.000
_cell.length_b   1.000
_cell.length_c   1.000
_cell.angle_alpha   90.00
_cell.angle_beta   90.00
_cell.angle_gamma   90.00
#
_symmetry.space_group_name_H-M   'P 1'
#
loop_
_entity.id
_entity.type
_entity.pdbx_description
1 polymer ?
#
loop_
_entity_poly.entity_id
_entity_poly.type
_entity_poly.pdbx_seq_one_letter_code
_entity_poly.pdbx_strand_id
1 'polypeptide(L)'
;MIIKRVKISNYKTYLDLDLDLSVQENRPIILIGGMNGGGKTTLFEAITGALYGLKIKNKNQFEELLNNGANNIQKPEISLEVTFVGRVLGNEQKYILRRTYKLNPSDNTVESVSLNMNGNVFVYGTATPTAQRISSEQQVNKIIKANLPQELSKYFLFDAMQSSELLKENVFAHIIKDNIENVMGFNKYVLMKRAAEKLQQAKAAERLAAEKEKVEYEKLCSDKLFLVNEKESLIEEQEQLSKYMLSVREDYEQAKSGARSLQQTQMKVTDIKSQIEDIKKSALAYSEDLKNVV
;
A
#
# COMPACT_ATOMS: atom_id res chain seq x y z
N MET A 1 -9.34 9.61 12.37
CA MET A 1 -8.49 10.56 11.62
C MET A 1 -9.33 11.30 10.62
N ILE A 2 -9.21 12.64 10.54
CA ILE A 2 -9.89 13.47 9.54
C ILE A 2 -8.82 14.31 8.84
N ILE A 3 -8.66 14.12 7.53
CA ILE A 3 -7.72 14.91 6.73
C ILE A 3 -8.31 16.29 6.51
N LYS A 4 -7.52 17.35 6.77
CA LYS A 4 -7.95 18.74 6.66
C LYS A 4 -7.27 19.50 5.52
N ARG A 5 -6.05 19.13 5.16
CA ARG A 5 -5.29 19.78 4.08
C ARG A 5 -4.27 18.83 3.49
N VAL A 6 -4.06 18.94 2.21
CA VAL A 6 -3.03 18.20 1.47
C VAL A 6 -2.22 19.20 0.66
N LYS A 7 -0.88 19.16 0.81
CA LYS A 7 0.04 19.90 -0.05
C LYS A 7 0.96 18.94 -0.75
N ILE A 8 1.12 19.14 -2.04
CA ILE A 8 1.94 18.31 -2.90
C ILE A 8 2.80 19.23 -3.74
N SER A 9 4.11 19.02 -3.74
CA SER A 9 5.02 19.77 -4.61
C SER A 9 5.90 18.81 -5.37
N ASN A 10 6.03 19.06 -6.68
CA ASN A 10 6.87 18.34 -7.64
C ASN A 10 6.60 16.82 -7.72
N TYR A 11 5.37 16.40 -7.60
CA TYR A 11 5.01 14.98 -7.62
C TYR A 11 4.07 14.62 -8.79
N LYS A 12 4.52 13.77 -9.69
CA LYS A 12 3.79 13.30 -10.89
C LYS A 12 3.10 14.47 -11.65
N THR A 13 1.76 14.49 -11.65
CA THR A 13 0.97 15.54 -12.33
C THR A 13 0.95 16.88 -11.61
N TYR A 14 1.36 16.92 -10.34
CA TYR A 14 1.31 18.13 -9.53
C TYR A 14 2.68 18.80 -9.40
N LEU A 15 2.79 20.00 -9.98
CA LEU A 15 3.93 20.88 -9.73
C LEU A 15 3.81 21.52 -8.33
N ASP A 16 2.64 22.07 -8.05
CA ASP A 16 2.27 22.59 -6.74
C ASP A 16 0.75 22.45 -6.57
N LEU A 17 0.34 21.83 -5.47
CA LEU A 17 -1.07 21.69 -5.08
C LEU A 17 -1.20 21.99 -3.59
N ASP A 18 -2.10 22.90 -3.26
CA ASP A 18 -2.52 23.17 -1.89
C ASP A 18 -4.03 23.04 -1.80
N LEU A 19 -4.51 21.94 -1.25
CA LEU A 19 -5.92 21.58 -1.20
C LEU A 19 -6.44 21.60 0.23
N ASP A 20 -7.39 22.49 0.50
CA ASP A 20 -8.13 22.50 1.76
C ASP A 20 -9.30 21.50 1.68
N LEU A 21 -9.27 20.54 2.60
CA LEU A 21 -10.28 19.50 2.76
C LEU A 21 -11.08 19.69 4.06
N SER A 22 -11.17 20.91 4.55
CA SER A 22 -11.98 21.23 5.71
C SER A 22 -13.46 21.18 5.37
N VAL A 23 -14.21 20.37 6.11
CA VAL A 23 -15.66 20.24 5.95
C VAL A 23 -16.41 21.09 6.95
N GLN A 24 -17.59 21.57 6.58
CA GLN A 24 -18.57 22.18 7.47
C GLN A 24 -19.49 21.10 8.05
N GLU A 25 -20.00 21.29 9.26
CA GLU A 25 -20.88 20.31 9.91
C GLU A 25 -22.09 19.90 9.04
N ASN A 26 -22.66 20.86 8.31
CA ASN A 26 -23.81 20.64 7.44
C ASN A 26 -23.46 20.14 6.02
N ARG A 27 -22.16 20.04 5.69
CA ARG A 27 -21.63 19.60 4.38
C ARG A 27 -20.41 18.73 4.56
N PRO A 28 -20.58 17.47 4.99
CA PRO A 28 -19.46 16.58 5.33
C PRO A 28 -18.79 15.93 4.11
N ILE A 29 -19.30 16.16 2.89
CA ILE A 29 -18.81 15.54 1.67
C ILE A 29 -18.04 16.56 0.84
N ILE A 30 -16.82 16.18 0.44
CA ILE A 30 -15.99 16.92 -0.52
C ILE A 30 -15.98 16.14 -1.84
N LEU A 31 -16.42 16.78 -2.93
CA LEU A 31 -16.35 16.20 -4.26
C LEU A 31 -15.14 16.77 -5.00
N ILE A 32 -14.22 15.89 -5.41
CA ILE A 32 -13.05 16.25 -6.21
C ILE A 32 -13.29 15.79 -7.65
N GLY A 33 -13.62 16.74 -8.52
CA GLY A 33 -13.82 16.52 -9.95
C GLY A 33 -12.53 16.69 -10.75
N GLY A 34 -12.44 16.04 -11.88
CA GLY A 34 -11.32 16.20 -12.82
C GLY A 34 -11.43 15.27 -14.01
N MET A 35 -10.87 15.69 -15.16
CA MET A 35 -10.78 14.86 -16.36
C MET A 35 -9.92 13.60 -16.12
N ASN A 36 -10.01 12.64 -17.04
CA ASN A 36 -9.11 11.49 -17.03
C ASN A 36 -7.66 11.96 -17.21
N GLY A 37 -6.75 11.44 -16.43
CA GLY A 37 -5.37 11.95 -16.35
C GLY A 37 -5.16 13.20 -15.48
N GLY A 38 -6.23 13.84 -14.96
CA GLY A 38 -6.16 15.05 -14.13
C GLY A 38 -5.59 14.86 -12.71
N GLY A 39 -4.99 13.70 -12.40
CA GLY A 39 -4.26 13.49 -11.16
C GLY A 39 -5.09 12.94 -9.99
N LYS A 40 -6.37 12.54 -10.18
CA LYS A 40 -7.21 12.02 -9.09
C LYS A 40 -6.54 10.86 -8.33
N THR A 41 -6.06 9.86 -9.03
CA THR A 41 -5.31 8.73 -8.45
C THR A 41 -3.99 9.20 -7.82
N THR A 42 -3.29 10.15 -8.47
CA THR A 42 -2.07 10.75 -7.93
C THR A 42 -2.30 11.44 -6.57
N LEU A 43 -3.45 12.05 -6.36
CA LEU A 43 -3.81 12.65 -5.07
C LEU A 43 -3.91 11.59 -3.97
N PHE A 44 -4.55 10.44 -4.23
CA PHE A 44 -4.62 9.32 -3.28
C PHE A 44 -3.24 8.72 -3.00
N GLU A 45 -2.43 8.53 -4.05
CA GLU A 45 -1.05 8.07 -3.91
C GLU A 45 -0.21 9.04 -3.10
N ALA A 46 -0.38 10.35 -3.28
CA ALA A 46 0.33 11.38 -2.51
C ALA A 46 -0.08 11.37 -1.03
N ILE A 47 -1.37 11.22 -0.71
CA ILE A 47 -1.86 11.09 0.66
C ILE A 47 -1.26 9.83 1.31
N THR A 48 -1.32 8.69 0.62
CA THR A 48 -0.76 7.42 1.09
C THR A 48 0.76 7.52 1.25
N GLY A 49 1.44 8.14 0.28
CA GLY A 49 2.88 8.40 0.32
C GLY A 49 3.29 9.33 1.47
N ALA A 50 2.49 10.34 1.79
CA ALA A 50 2.73 11.21 2.94
C ALA A 50 2.60 10.44 4.27
N LEU A 51 1.61 9.56 4.39
CA LEU A 51 1.36 8.78 5.61
C LEU A 51 2.40 7.67 5.81
N TYR A 52 2.66 6.87 4.77
CA TYR A 52 3.43 5.61 4.91
C TYR A 52 4.77 5.61 4.18
N GLY A 53 5.06 6.66 3.41
CA GLY A 53 6.26 6.78 2.60
C GLY A 53 6.11 6.26 1.18
N LEU A 54 6.92 6.82 0.28
CA LEU A 54 7.06 6.33 -1.10
C LEU A 54 8.21 5.31 -1.14
N LYS A 55 8.01 4.20 -1.87
CA LYS A 55 9.05 3.19 -2.07
C LYS A 55 9.94 3.58 -3.26
N ILE A 56 10.89 4.49 -3.03
CA ILE A 56 11.83 4.95 -4.05
C ILE A 56 13.17 4.26 -3.80
N LYS A 57 13.59 3.37 -4.71
CA LYS A 57 14.81 2.56 -4.56
C LYS A 57 16.02 3.15 -5.29
N ASN A 58 15.78 3.90 -6.36
CA ASN A 58 16.85 4.40 -7.25
C ASN A 58 16.44 5.73 -7.89
N LYS A 59 17.40 6.35 -8.57
CA LYS A 59 17.26 7.62 -9.29
C LYS A 59 16.15 7.56 -10.34
N ASN A 60 16.06 6.50 -11.12
CA ASN A 60 15.05 6.39 -12.18
C ASN A 60 13.64 6.44 -11.61
N GLN A 61 13.37 5.74 -10.51
CA GLN A 61 12.08 5.81 -9.83
C GLN A 61 11.79 7.19 -9.23
N PHE A 62 12.82 7.89 -8.75
CA PHE A 62 12.66 9.27 -8.30
C PHE A 62 12.26 10.19 -9.46
N GLU A 63 12.94 10.09 -10.61
CA GLU A 63 12.68 10.87 -11.81
C GLU A 63 11.29 10.57 -12.40
N GLU A 64 10.84 9.32 -12.38
CA GLU A 64 9.48 8.93 -12.79
C GLU A 64 8.39 9.55 -11.90
N LEU A 65 8.68 9.77 -10.63
CA LEU A 65 7.76 10.39 -9.68
C LEU A 65 7.85 11.90 -9.66
N LEU A 66 8.92 12.48 -10.19
CA LEU A 66 9.12 13.91 -10.23
C LEU A 66 8.22 14.54 -11.30
N ASN A 67 7.67 15.71 -11.01
CA ASN A 67 6.92 16.46 -12.01
C ASN A 67 7.86 16.99 -13.11
N ASN A 68 7.44 16.87 -14.37
CA ASN A 68 8.25 17.31 -15.52
C ASN A 68 8.61 18.81 -15.48
N GLY A 69 7.77 19.64 -14.88
CA GLY A 69 8.05 21.07 -14.67
C GLY A 69 9.17 21.35 -13.66
N ALA A 70 9.50 20.37 -12.83
CA ALA A 70 10.58 20.48 -11.84
C ALA A 70 11.95 20.05 -12.38
N ASN A 71 12.05 19.53 -13.60
CA ASN A 71 13.32 19.07 -14.20
C ASN A 71 14.36 20.18 -14.36
N ASN A 72 13.92 21.44 -14.44
CA ASN A 72 14.81 22.61 -14.59
C ASN A 72 15.30 23.15 -13.23
N ILE A 73 14.88 22.55 -12.11
CA ILE A 73 15.28 22.98 -10.76
C ILE A 73 16.60 22.29 -10.40
N GLN A 74 17.56 23.07 -9.94
CA GLN A 74 18.90 22.58 -9.53
C GLN A 74 18.85 21.66 -8.32
N LYS A 75 18.32 20.75 -8.00
CA LYS A 75 18.06 19.82 -6.86
C LYS A 75 16.58 19.74 -6.60
N PRO A 76 15.85 19.09 -7.49
CA PRO A 76 14.43 18.95 -7.32
C PRO A 76 14.12 18.14 -6.07
N GLU A 77 13.08 18.56 -5.36
CA GLU A 77 12.58 17.91 -4.16
C GLU A 77 11.10 17.57 -4.36
N ILE A 78 10.73 16.32 -4.10
CA ILE A 78 9.34 15.92 -3.98
C ILE A 78 8.91 16.18 -2.54
N SER A 79 7.84 16.93 -2.32
CA SER A 79 7.29 17.17 -0.98
C SER A 79 5.82 16.78 -0.91
N LEU A 80 5.48 15.96 0.07
CA LEU A 80 4.12 15.50 0.37
C LEU A 80 3.79 15.87 1.81
N GLU A 81 2.75 16.69 1.99
CA GLU A 81 2.30 17.10 3.32
C GLU A 81 0.81 16.81 3.50
N VAL A 82 0.47 16.21 4.63
CA VAL A 82 -0.92 15.97 5.04
C VAL A 82 -1.14 16.56 6.42
N THR A 83 -2.11 17.45 6.52
CA THR A 83 -2.63 17.96 7.80
C THR A 83 -3.88 17.16 8.16
N PHE A 84 -3.88 16.56 9.34
CA PHE A 84 -5.03 15.82 9.82
C PHE A 84 -5.31 16.09 11.30
N VAL A 85 -6.54 15.84 11.68
CA VAL A 85 -6.97 15.81 13.08
C VAL A 85 -7.17 14.34 13.47
N GLY A 86 -6.58 13.96 14.58
CA GLY A 86 -6.64 12.59 15.09
C GLY A 86 -6.79 12.57 16.59
N ARG A 87 -7.01 11.39 17.16
CA ARG A 87 -7.13 11.18 18.61
C ARG A 87 -6.01 10.30 19.12
N VAL A 88 -5.33 10.77 20.17
CA VAL A 88 -4.37 9.98 20.92
C VAL A 88 -4.74 10.06 22.38
N LEU A 89 -4.96 8.90 23.04
CA LEU A 89 -5.41 8.81 24.42
C LEU A 89 -6.69 9.60 24.74
N GLY A 90 -7.63 9.65 23.77
CA GLY A 90 -8.91 10.36 23.92
C GLY A 90 -8.89 11.85 23.57
N ASN A 91 -7.72 12.46 23.49
CA ASN A 91 -7.57 13.87 23.17
C ASN A 91 -7.45 14.08 21.65
N GLU A 92 -8.24 15.02 21.13
CA GLU A 92 -8.19 15.41 19.73
C GLU A 92 -7.05 16.40 19.50
N GLN A 93 -6.21 16.13 18.49
CA GLN A 93 -5.04 16.95 18.19
C GLN A 93 -4.86 17.08 16.68
N LYS A 94 -4.28 18.23 16.28
CA LYS A 94 -3.91 18.51 14.90
C LYS A 94 -2.47 18.08 14.66
N TYR A 95 -2.26 17.37 13.57
CA TYR A 95 -0.97 16.89 13.11
C TYR A 95 -0.68 17.43 11.72
N ILE A 96 0.57 17.83 11.48
CA ILE A 96 1.09 18.17 10.15
C ILE A 96 2.25 17.21 9.88
N LEU A 97 2.03 16.29 8.98
CA LEU A 97 3.02 15.31 8.56
C LEU A 97 3.53 15.67 7.17
N ARG A 98 4.84 15.89 7.05
CA ARG A 98 5.51 16.19 5.80
C ARG A 98 6.59 15.15 5.55
N ARG A 99 6.64 14.64 4.32
CA ARG A 99 7.73 13.83 3.80
C ARG A 99 8.36 14.50 2.60
N THR A 100 9.67 14.54 2.57
CA THR A 100 10.43 15.11 1.47
C THR A 100 11.44 14.10 0.95
N TYR A 101 11.58 14.06 -0.36
CA TYR A 101 12.50 13.17 -1.06
C TYR A 101 13.41 13.98 -1.95
N LYS A 102 14.72 13.76 -1.85
CA LYS A 102 15.76 14.42 -2.63
C LYS A 102 16.77 13.37 -3.10
N LEU A 103 17.48 13.68 -4.18
CA LEU A 103 18.66 12.94 -4.56
C LEU A 103 19.90 13.52 -3.84
N ASN A 104 20.74 12.65 -3.29
CA ASN A 104 22.05 13.05 -2.82
C ASN A 104 23.05 13.11 -3.98
N PRO A 105 24.29 13.65 -3.78
CA PRO A 105 25.31 13.69 -4.83
C PRO A 105 25.71 12.33 -5.40
N SER A 106 25.37 11.23 -4.72
CA SER A 106 25.62 9.85 -5.17
C SER A 106 24.38 9.22 -5.82
N ASP A 107 23.41 10.02 -6.27
CA ASP A 107 22.17 9.60 -6.91
C ASP A 107 21.26 8.65 -6.08
N ASN A 108 21.48 8.60 -4.77
CA ASN A 108 20.60 7.87 -3.87
C ASN A 108 19.50 8.78 -3.33
N THR A 109 18.29 8.23 -3.20
CA THR A 109 17.16 8.95 -2.63
C THR A 109 17.31 9.12 -1.12
N VAL A 110 17.20 10.35 -0.65
CA VAL A 110 17.21 10.72 0.76
C VAL A 110 15.81 11.13 1.16
N GLU A 111 15.23 10.42 2.14
CA GLU A 111 13.95 10.76 2.74
C GLU A 111 14.16 11.57 4.02
N SER A 112 13.35 12.60 4.20
CA SER A 112 13.22 13.32 5.47
C SER A 112 11.74 13.41 5.86
N VAL A 113 11.44 13.10 7.10
CA VAL A 113 10.09 13.09 7.66
C VAL A 113 10.01 14.07 8.81
N SER A 114 8.99 14.89 8.80
CA SER A 114 8.69 15.87 9.85
C SER A 114 7.24 15.75 10.27
N LEU A 115 6.99 15.54 11.56
CA LEU A 115 5.67 15.56 12.17
C LEU A 115 5.60 16.67 13.19
N ASN A 116 4.71 17.64 12.98
CA ASN A 116 4.40 18.69 13.94
C ASN A 116 3.09 18.34 14.66
N MET A 117 3.14 18.37 15.99
CA MET A 117 2.02 18.17 16.89
C MET A 117 1.97 19.32 17.91
N ASN A 118 1.08 20.28 17.70
CA ASN A 118 0.90 21.44 18.60
C ASN A 118 2.22 22.16 18.93
N GLY A 119 3.08 22.37 17.95
CA GLY A 119 4.39 23.03 18.12
C GLY A 119 5.55 22.07 18.46
N ASN A 120 5.29 20.86 18.92
CA ASN A 120 6.31 19.81 19.07
C ASN A 120 6.61 19.19 17.72
N VAL A 121 7.86 19.25 17.28
CA VAL A 121 8.28 18.76 15.96
C VAL A 121 9.20 17.55 16.14
N PHE A 122 8.79 16.43 15.56
CA PHE A 122 9.59 15.21 15.45
C PHE A 122 10.14 15.15 14.04
N VAL A 123 11.46 15.11 13.90
CA VAL A 123 12.14 15.03 12.59
C VAL A 123 13.07 13.83 12.57
N TYR A 124 12.99 13.06 11.50
CA TYR A 124 13.96 12.02 11.20
C TYR A 124 14.21 11.92 9.69
N GLY A 125 15.36 11.39 9.32
CA GLY A 125 15.74 11.22 7.93
C GLY A 125 17.10 10.54 7.81
N THR A 126 17.58 10.38 6.61
CA THR A 126 18.83 9.67 6.32
C THR A 126 20.07 10.37 6.96
N ALA A 127 20.01 11.70 7.14
CA ALA A 127 21.07 12.50 7.74
C ALA A 127 20.95 12.67 9.27
N THR A 128 19.91 12.12 9.91
CA THR A 128 19.68 12.28 11.35
C THR A 128 20.54 11.28 12.14
N PRO A 129 21.17 11.65 13.26
CA PRO A 129 21.90 10.72 14.12
C PRO A 129 21.03 9.53 14.55
N THR A 130 21.62 8.33 14.60
CA THR A 130 20.87 7.06 14.73
C THR A 130 19.95 7.02 15.96
N ALA A 131 20.41 7.45 17.12
CA ALA A 131 19.61 7.43 18.36
C ALA A 131 18.38 8.35 18.26
N GLN A 132 18.55 9.58 17.78
CA GLN A 132 17.48 10.55 17.59
C GLN A 132 16.53 10.12 16.48
N ARG A 133 17.06 9.50 15.41
CA ARG A 133 16.27 8.95 14.31
C ARG A 133 15.34 7.86 14.80
N ILE A 134 15.84 6.88 15.54
CA ILE A 134 15.02 5.76 16.07
C ILE A 134 13.90 6.30 16.96
N SER A 135 14.21 7.21 17.88
CA SER A 135 13.21 7.77 18.79
C SER A 135 12.12 8.56 18.05
N SER A 136 12.50 9.43 17.11
CA SER A 136 11.55 10.24 16.33
C SER A 136 10.71 9.39 15.39
N GLU A 137 11.32 8.40 14.72
CA GLU A 137 10.64 7.44 13.85
C GLU A 137 9.60 6.62 14.62
N GLN A 138 9.94 6.11 15.79
CA GLN A 138 9.01 5.38 16.65
C GLN A 138 7.82 6.23 17.08
N GLN A 139 8.03 7.50 17.41
CA GLN A 139 6.95 8.42 17.79
C GLN A 139 6.02 8.72 16.60
N VAL A 140 6.58 9.03 15.43
CA VAL A 140 5.81 9.27 14.21
C VAL A 140 4.99 8.04 13.84
N ASN A 141 5.60 6.87 13.81
CA ASN A 141 4.94 5.61 13.49
C ASN A 141 3.84 5.26 14.51
N LYS A 142 4.07 5.53 15.80
CA LYS A 142 3.06 5.33 16.84
C LYS A 142 1.83 6.21 16.63
N ILE A 143 2.03 7.48 16.26
CA ILE A 143 0.95 8.44 16.00
C ILE A 143 0.17 8.02 14.75
N ILE A 144 0.87 7.66 13.66
CA ILE A 144 0.21 7.21 12.43
C ILE A 144 -0.59 5.93 12.70
N LYS A 145 0.01 4.92 13.33
CA LYS A 145 -0.67 3.66 13.66
C LYS A 145 -1.87 3.84 14.59
N ALA A 146 -1.81 4.80 15.51
CA ALA A 146 -2.93 5.08 16.40
C ALA A 146 -4.12 5.73 15.68
N ASN A 147 -3.88 6.45 14.56
CA ASN A 147 -4.91 7.18 13.83
C ASN A 147 -5.39 6.48 12.56
N LEU A 148 -4.49 5.90 11.79
CA LEU A 148 -4.79 5.09 10.60
C LEU A 148 -3.64 4.11 10.37
N PRO A 149 -3.75 2.87 10.85
CA PRO A 149 -2.80 1.81 10.53
C PRO A 149 -2.75 1.55 9.01
N GLN A 150 -1.56 1.23 8.50
CA GLN A 150 -1.35 1.02 7.06
C GLN A 150 -2.24 -0.12 6.52
N GLU A 151 -2.44 -1.15 7.31
CA GLU A 151 -3.27 -2.30 6.98
C GLU A 151 -4.73 -1.92 6.73
N LEU A 152 -5.19 -0.85 7.39
CA LEU A 152 -6.54 -0.33 7.26
C LEU A 152 -6.68 0.77 6.21
N SER A 153 -5.57 1.38 5.80
CA SER A 153 -5.61 2.55 4.90
C SER A 153 -6.36 2.23 3.60
N LYS A 154 -6.22 1.02 3.08
CA LYS A 154 -6.88 0.54 1.85
C LYS A 154 -8.42 0.51 1.92
N TYR A 155 -9.01 0.55 3.12
CA TYR A 155 -10.48 0.61 3.31
C TYR A 155 -11.01 2.04 3.37
N PHE A 156 -10.14 2.99 3.63
CA PHE A 156 -10.48 4.41 3.76
C PHE A 156 -9.90 5.25 2.62
N LEU A 157 -8.81 4.79 2.03
CA LEU A 157 -8.10 5.42 0.91
C LEU A 157 -8.03 4.40 -0.23
N PHE A 158 -9.05 4.37 -1.08
CA PHE A 158 -9.14 3.44 -2.21
C PHE A 158 -9.56 4.16 -3.49
N ASP A 159 -9.05 3.70 -4.62
CA ASP A 159 -9.46 4.11 -5.96
C ASP A 159 -10.61 3.21 -6.46
N ALA A 160 -11.37 3.70 -7.43
CA ALA A 160 -12.49 2.96 -8.04
C ALA A 160 -12.09 1.58 -8.60
N MET A 161 -10.86 1.44 -9.10
CA MET A 161 -10.35 0.14 -9.56
C MET A 161 -10.12 -0.84 -8.39
N GLN A 162 -9.63 -0.37 -7.25
CA GLN A 162 -9.43 -1.19 -6.05
C GLN A 162 -10.74 -1.57 -5.37
N SER A 163 -11.79 -0.76 -5.54
CA SER A 163 -13.11 -1.06 -4.97
C SER A 163 -13.72 -2.34 -5.53
N SER A 164 -13.46 -2.67 -6.80
CA SER A 164 -13.95 -3.91 -7.42
C SER A 164 -13.27 -5.18 -6.85
N GLU A 165 -12.03 -5.07 -6.38
CA GLU A 165 -11.31 -6.17 -5.72
C GLU A 165 -11.78 -6.37 -4.27
N LEU A 166 -12.08 -5.26 -3.58
CA LEU A 166 -12.61 -5.30 -2.21
C LEU A 166 -14.02 -5.90 -2.14
N LEU A 167 -14.80 -5.82 -3.23
CA LEU A 167 -16.15 -6.39 -3.32
C LEU A 167 -16.17 -7.90 -3.56
N LYS A 168 -15.03 -8.56 -3.78
CA LYS A 168 -14.96 -10.03 -3.83
C LYS A 168 -15.20 -10.58 -2.42
N GLU A 169 -16.35 -11.21 -2.20
CA GLU A 169 -16.88 -11.63 -0.89
C GLU A 169 -15.88 -12.33 0.04
N ASN A 170 -15.02 -13.19 -0.51
CA ASN A 170 -14.07 -13.97 0.30
C ASN A 170 -12.86 -13.15 0.79
N VAL A 171 -12.45 -12.12 0.05
CA VAL A 171 -11.31 -11.25 0.40
C VAL A 171 -11.74 -10.28 1.50
N PHE A 172 -12.95 -9.71 1.38
CA PHE A 172 -13.48 -8.73 2.32
C PHE A 172 -13.70 -9.31 3.73
N ALA A 173 -14.28 -10.51 3.82
CA ALA A 173 -14.54 -11.16 5.12
C ALA A 173 -13.25 -11.50 5.89
N HIS A 174 -12.23 -12.03 5.22
CA HIS A 174 -10.93 -12.36 5.84
C HIS A 174 -10.19 -11.10 6.29
N ILE A 175 -10.13 -10.11 5.41
CA ILE A 175 -9.43 -8.86 5.67
C ILE A 175 -10.09 -8.08 6.82
N ILE A 176 -11.43 -8.04 6.90
CA ILE A 176 -12.13 -7.40 8.01
C ILE A 176 -11.87 -8.13 9.32
N LYS A 177 -11.94 -9.45 9.33
CA LYS A 177 -11.73 -10.24 10.53
C LYS A 177 -10.33 -10.00 11.11
N ASP A 178 -9.29 -10.14 10.30
CA ASP A 178 -7.90 -9.99 10.74
C ASP A 178 -7.57 -8.54 11.15
N ASN A 179 -8.20 -7.56 10.49
CA ASN A 179 -7.95 -6.15 10.81
C ASN A 179 -8.82 -5.63 11.96
N ILE A 180 -10.04 -6.13 12.16
CA ILE A 180 -10.84 -5.78 13.35
C ILE A 180 -10.10 -6.21 14.62
N GLU A 181 -9.51 -7.39 14.65
CA GLU A 181 -8.71 -7.86 15.79
C GLU A 181 -7.54 -6.91 16.10
N ASN A 182 -6.85 -6.43 15.07
CA ASN A 182 -5.74 -5.48 15.21
C ASN A 182 -6.20 -4.07 15.64
N VAL A 183 -7.29 -3.56 15.05
CA VAL A 183 -7.79 -2.19 15.28
C VAL A 183 -8.49 -2.04 16.59
N MET A 184 -9.29 -3.02 16.98
CA MET A 184 -9.97 -2.99 18.27
C MET A 184 -9.04 -3.31 19.45
N GLY A 185 -7.77 -3.54 19.18
CA GLY A 185 -6.77 -3.79 20.22
C GLY A 185 -6.91 -5.18 20.87
N PHE A 186 -7.59 -6.12 20.21
CA PHE A 186 -7.70 -7.49 20.68
C PHE A 186 -6.35 -8.16 20.90
N ASN A 187 -5.30 -7.71 20.20
CA ASN A 187 -3.92 -8.14 20.46
C ASN A 187 -3.49 -7.94 21.91
N LYS A 188 -4.01 -6.92 22.61
CA LYS A 188 -3.76 -6.74 24.05
C LYS A 188 -4.37 -7.87 24.88
N TYR A 189 -5.57 -8.31 24.53
CA TYR A 189 -6.23 -9.43 25.21
C TYR A 189 -5.51 -10.76 24.92
N VAL A 190 -5.01 -10.96 23.71
CA VAL A 190 -4.19 -12.13 23.36
C VAL A 190 -2.89 -12.13 24.15
N LEU A 191 -2.22 -10.99 24.29
CA LEU A 191 -1.02 -10.84 25.12
C LEU A 191 -1.33 -11.06 26.60
N MET A 192 -2.44 -10.53 27.11
CA MET A 192 -2.89 -10.78 28.50
C MET A 192 -3.21 -12.25 28.73
N LYS A 193 -3.87 -12.91 27.78
CA LYS A 193 -4.14 -14.35 27.84
C LYS A 193 -2.84 -15.16 27.92
N ARG A 194 -1.89 -14.89 27.04
CA ARG A 194 -0.55 -15.53 27.04
C ARG A 194 0.21 -15.28 28.34
N ALA A 195 0.14 -14.06 28.90
CA ALA A 195 0.75 -13.74 30.18
C ALA A 195 0.08 -14.49 31.36
N ALA A 196 -1.25 -14.58 31.34
CA ALA A 196 -2.00 -15.33 32.33
C ALA A 196 -1.70 -16.84 32.27
N GLU A 197 -1.61 -17.41 31.08
CA GLU A 197 -1.22 -18.82 30.87
C GLU A 197 0.19 -19.09 31.37
N LYS A 198 1.17 -18.21 31.12
CA LYS A 198 2.53 -18.33 31.66
C LYS A 198 2.55 -18.25 33.18
N LEU A 199 1.77 -17.35 33.78
CA LEU A 199 1.67 -17.22 35.23
C LEU A 199 1.01 -18.47 35.85
N GLN A 200 -0.02 -19.01 35.20
CA GLN A 200 -0.68 -20.25 35.62
C GLN A 200 0.28 -21.44 35.58
N GLN A 201 1.10 -21.55 34.51
CA GLN A 201 2.13 -22.59 34.41
C GLN A 201 3.19 -22.48 35.52
N ALA A 202 3.70 -21.26 35.78
CA ALA A 202 4.66 -21.02 36.82
C ALA A 202 4.10 -21.42 38.21
N LYS A 203 2.85 -21.00 38.51
CA LYS A 203 2.20 -21.37 39.77
C LYS A 203 1.87 -22.87 39.88
N ALA A 204 1.56 -23.54 38.76
CA ALA A 204 1.37 -25.00 38.77
C ALA A 204 2.68 -25.73 39.07
N ALA A 205 3.81 -25.26 38.48
CA ALA A 205 5.14 -25.81 38.77
C ALA A 205 5.55 -25.65 40.26
N GLU A 206 5.20 -24.51 40.90
CA GLU A 206 5.45 -24.29 42.32
C GLU A 206 4.64 -25.22 43.23
N ARG A 207 3.49 -25.72 42.77
CA ARG A 207 2.61 -26.62 43.58
C ARG A 207 3.02 -28.09 43.51
N LEU A 208 3.90 -28.47 42.59
CA LEU A 208 4.40 -29.83 42.47
C LEU A 208 5.38 -30.12 43.60
N ALA A 209 4.97 -31.00 44.52
CA ALA A 209 5.74 -31.31 45.72
C ALA A 209 6.91 -32.26 45.45
N ALA A 210 6.88 -33.02 44.35
CA ALA A 210 7.91 -34.01 44.02
C ALA A 210 8.83 -33.44 42.89
N GLU A 211 10.13 -33.55 43.14
CA GLU A 211 11.16 -33.02 42.19
C GLU A 211 11.09 -33.67 40.80
N LYS A 212 10.70 -34.95 40.73
CA LYS A 212 10.50 -35.67 39.46
C LYS A 212 9.31 -35.15 38.67
N GLU A 213 8.18 -34.88 39.28
CA GLU A 213 6.97 -34.33 38.65
C GLU A 213 7.21 -32.91 38.19
N LYS A 214 8.04 -32.15 38.89
CA LYS A 214 8.42 -30.79 38.50
C LYS A 214 9.25 -30.79 37.22
N VAL A 215 10.25 -31.68 37.12
CA VAL A 215 11.11 -31.82 35.94
C VAL A 215 10.29 -32.28 34.72
N GLU A 216 9.39 -33.24 34.90
CA GLU A 216 8.51 -33.71 33.83
C GLU A 216 7.54 -32.61 33.36
N TYR A 217 6.98 -31.85 34.30
CA TYR A 217 6.12 -30.71 33.99
C TYR A 217 6.88 -29.61 33.22
N GLU A 218 8.09 -29.25 33.63
CA GLU A 218 8.95 -28.29 32.96
C GLU A 218 9.29 -28.74 31.51
N LYS A 219 9.57 -30.03 31.32
CA LYS A 219 9.78 -30.62 30.00
C LYS A 219 8.55 -30.52 29.14
N LEU A 220 7.38 -30.91 29.63
CA LEU A 220 6.11 -30.78 28.91
C LEU A 220 5.77 -29.33 28.55
N CYS A 221 6.09 -28.39 29.42
CA CYS A 221 5.94 -26.96 29.16
C CYS A 221 6.87 -26.47 28.02
N SER A 222 8.12 -26.95 28.00
CA SER A 222 9.07 -26.60 26.92
C SER A 222 8.65 -27.21 25.59
N ASP A 223 8.21 -28.46 25.57
CA ASP A 223 7.71 -29.14 24.38
C ASP A 223 6.45 -28.43 23.81
N LYS A 224 5.54 -28.05 24.71
CA LYS A 224 4.36 -27.25 24.33
C LYS A 224 4.76 -25.91 23.71
N LEU A 225 5.73 -25.22 24.28
CA LEU A 225 6.20 -23.94 23.75
C LEU A 225 6.84 -24.12 22.37
N PHE A 226 7.63 -25.17 22.20
CA PHE A 226 8.23 -25.51 20.91
C PHE A 226 7.15 -25.76 19.84
N LEU A 227 6.14 -26.59 20.14
CA LEU A 227 5.04 -26.89 19.21
C LEU A 227 4.17 -25.66 18.90
N VAL A 228 4.01 -24.74 19.85
CA VAL A 228 3.30 -23.48 19.61
C VAL A 228 4.09 -22.59 18.65
N ASN A 229 5.40 -22.48 18.82
CA ASN A 229 6.25 -21.69 17.94
C ASN A 229 6.33 -22.31 16.54
N GLU A 230 6.42 -23.64 16.43
CA GLU A 230 6.38 -24.35 15.15
C GLU A 230 5.05 -24.13 14.44
N LYS A 231 3.94 -24.21 15.17
CA LYS A 231 2.62 -23.89 14.61
C LYS A 231 2.52 -22.45 14.10
N GLU A 232 3.04 -21.47 14.85
CA GLU A 232 3.06 -20.06 14.42
C GLU A 232 3.90 -19.88 13.15
N SER A 233 5.07 -20.53 13.05
CA SER A 233 5.92 -20.53 11.86
C SER A 233 5.23 -21.14 10.65
N LEU A 234 4.53 -22.26 10.83
CA LEU A 234 3.77 -22.92 9.74
C LEU A 234 2.58 -22.05 9.27
N ILE A 235 1.94 -21.32 10.17
CA ILE A 235 0.88 -20.37 9.81
C ILE A 235 1.44 -19.23 8.98
N GLU A 236 2.61 -18.68 9.35
CA GLU A 236 3.27 -17.62 8.59
C GLU A 236 3.69 -18.12 7.19
N GLU A 237 4.22 -19.34 7.09
CA GLU A 237 4.56 -19.96 5.82
C GLU A 237 3.32 -20.19 4.95
N GLN A 238 2.22 -20.65 5.56
CA GLN A 238 0.94 -20.81 4.87
C GLN A 238 0.42 -19.48 4.32
N GLU A 239 0.53 -18.41 5.09
CA GLU A 239 0.14 -17.07 4.62
C GLU A 239 1.01 -16.57 3.47
N GLN A 240 2.32 -16.81 3.53
CA GLN A 240 3.24 -16.45 2.45
C GLN A 240 2.94 -17.24 1.17
N LEU A 241 2.72 -18.55 1.27
CA LEU A 241 2.32 -19.40 0.17
C LEU A 241 0.98 -18.96 -0.43
N SER A 242 0.02 -18.58 0.41
CA SER A 242 -1.28 -18.09 -0.06
C SER A 242 -1.13 -16.77 -0.84
N LYS A 243 -0.30 -15.85 -0.38
CA LYS A 243 0.03 -14.60 -1.09
C LYS A 243 0.72 -14.88 -2.42
N TYR A 244 1.67 -15.80 -2.43
CA TYR A 244 2.36 -16.22 -3.66
C TYR A 244 1.41 -16.86 -4.67
N MET A 245 0.51 -17.73 -4.21
CA MET A 245 -0.51 -18.33 -5.08
C MET A 245 -1.44 -17.29 -5.70
N LEU A 246 -1.81 -16.25 -4.95
CA LEU A 246 -2.61 -15.14 -5.47
C LEU A 246 -1.87 -14.37 -6.57
N SER A 247 -0.60 -14.06 -6.37
CA SER A 247 0.21 -13.34 -7.37
C SER A 247 0.38 -14.16 -8.65
N VAL A 248 0.68 -15.46 -8.53
CA VAL A 248 0.79 -16.36 -9.68
C VAL A 248 -0.53 -16.50 -10.42
N ARG A 249 -1.66 -16.51 -9.71
CA ARG A 249 -2.98 -16.53 -10.32
C ARG A 249 -3.28 -15.26 -11.10
N GLU A 250 -2.91 -14.11 -10.57
CA GLU A 250 -3.04 -12.82 -11.27
C GLU A 250 -2.19 -12.77 -12.54
N ASP A 251 -0.94 -13.22 -12.48
CA ASP A 251 -0.04 -13.32 -13.63
C ASP A 251 -0.61 -14.28 -14.70
N TYR A 252 -1.17 -15.41 -14.27
CA TYR A 252 -1.81 -16.38 -15.17
C TYR A 252 -3.04 -15.78 -15.87
N GLU A 253 -3.92 -15.08 -15.16
CA GLU A 253 -5.10 -14.44 -15.78
C GLU A 253 -4.70 -13.29 -16.71
N GLN A 254 -3.64 -12.53 -16.41
CA GLN A 254 -3.08 -11.53 -17.30
C GLN A 254 -2.51 -12.17 -18.58
N ALA A 255 -1.71 -13.20 -18.45
CA ALA A 255 -1.17 -13.96 -19.59
C ALA A 255 -2.27 -14.56 -20.47
N LYS A 256 -3.32 -15.12 -19.86
CA LYS A 256 -4.48 -15.66 -20.54
C LYS A 256 -5.30 -14.60 -21.29
N SER A 257 -5.46 -13.43 -20.71
CA SER A 257 -6.13 -12.29 -21.37
C SER A 257 -5.32 -11.79 -22.55
N GLY A 258 -4.00 -11.70 -22.42
CA GLY A 258 -3.07 -11.38 -23.51
C GLY A 258 -3.10 -12.40 -24.64
N ALA A 259 -3.13 -13.68 -24.33
CA ALA A 259 -3.26 -14.74 -25.34
C ALA A 259 -4.58 -14.66 -26.11
N ARG A 260 -5.70 -14.37 -25.42
CA ARG A 260 -7.00 -14.16 -26.09
C ARG A 260 -7.00 -12.95 -27.02
N SER A 261 -6.38 -11.86 -26.63
CA SER A 261 -6.27 -10.67 -27.51
C SER A 261 -5.40 -10.95 -28.74
N LEU A 262 -4.31 -11.70 -28.61
CA LEU A 262 -3.48 -12.15 -29.71
C LEU A 262 -4.25 -13.06 -30.68
N GLN A 263 -5.03 -13.98 -30.17
CA GLN A 263 -5.85 -14.88 -30.98
C GLN A 263 -6.92 -14.09 -31.77
N GLN A 264 -7.57 -13.10 -31.15
CA GLN A 264 -8.52 -12.22 -31.83
C GLN A 264 -7.83 -11.39 -32.93
N THR A 265 -6.61 -10.92 -32.66
CA THR A 265 -5.83 -10.16 -33.66
C THR A 265 -5.42 -11.04 -34.84
N GLN A 266 -5.00 -12.29 -34.59
CA GLN A 266 -4.72 -13.27 -35.63
C GLN A 266 -5.94 -13.59 -36.49
N MET A 267 -7.12 -13.74 -35.91
CA MET A 267 -8.38 -13.94 -36.66
C MET A 267 -8.66 -12.75 -37.59
N LYS A 268 -8.52 -11.53 -37.09
CA LYS A 268 -8.71 -10.31 -37.91
C LYS A 268 -7.69 -10.23 -39.06
N VAL A 269 -6.43 -10.58 -38.82
CA VAL A 269 -5.39 -10.60 -39.86
C VAL A 269 -5.71 -11.66 -40.93
N THR A 270 -6.24 -12.80 -40.55
CA THR A 270 -6.65 -13.86 -41.48
C THR A 270 -7.83 -13.41 -42.35
N ASP A 271 -8.80 -12.74 -41.73
CA ASP A 271 -9.97 -12.20 -42.41
C ASP A 271 -9.58 -11.09 -43.43
N ILE A 272 -8.71 -10.17 -43.02
CA ILE A 272 -8.18 -9.14 -43.94
C ILE A 272 -7.39 -9.77 -45.10
N LYS A 273 -6.59 -10.80 -44.87
CA LYS A 273 -5.87 -11.51 -45.93
C LYS A 273 -6.83 -12.13 -46.94
N SER A 274 -7.92 -12.73 -46.47
CA SER A 274 -8.98 -13.28 -47.35
C SER A 274 -9.63 -12.20 -48.18
N GLN A 275 -9.98 -11.07 -47.58
CA GLN A 275 -10.56 -9.93 -48.30
C GLN A 275 -9.59 -9.36 -49.39
N ILE A 276 -8.29 -9.29 -49.06
CA ILE A 276 -7.27 -8.85 -50.05
C ILE A 276 -7.20 -9.83 -51.24
N GLU A 277 -7.30 -11.12 -50.96
CA GLU A 277 -7.28 -12.16 -52.00
C GLU A 277 -8.50 -12.11 -52.91
N ASP A 278 -9.68 -11.84 -52.36
CA ASP A 278 -10.92 -11.67 -53.10
C ASP A 278 -10.90 -10.38 -53.94
N ILE A 279 -10.37 -9.29 -53.42
CA ILE A 279 -10.17 -8.02 -54.20
C ILE A 279 -9.18 -8.25 -55.32
N LYS A 280 -8.07 -8.99 -55.13
CA LYS A 280 -7.12 -9.31 -56.16
C LYS A 280 -7.74 -10.15 -57.30
N LYS A 281 -8.57 -11.13 -56.92
CA LYS A 281 -9.31 -11.95 -57.94
C LYS A 281 -10.27 -11.08 -58.73
N SER A 282 -11.01 -10.18 -58.08
CA SER A 282 -11.92 -9.25 -58.74
C SER A 282 -11.17 -8.31 -59.66
N ALA A 283 -10.03 -7.76 -59.21
CA ALA A 283 -9.20 -6.87 -60.02
C ALA A 283 -8.62 -7.56 -61.29
N LEU A 284 -8.23 -8.84 -61.15
CA LEU A 284 -7.79 -9.67 -62.27
C LEU A 284 -8.93 -9.88 -63.27
N ALA A 285 -10.13 -10.24 -62.81
CA ALA A 285 -11.31 -10.40 -63.65
C ALA A 285 -11.65 -9.10 -64.41
N TYR A 286 -11.66 -7.94 -63.73
CA TYR A 286 -11.86 -6.64 -64.43
C TYR A 286 -10.75 -6.32 -65.44
N SER A 287 -9.51 -6.73 -65.18
CA SER A 287 -8.38 -6.54 -66.08
C SER A 287 -8.50 -7.41 -67.35
N GLU A 288 -9.05 -8.62 -67.24
CA GLU A 288 -9.36 -9.50 -68.37
C GLU A 288 -10.54 -8.98 -69.17
N ASP A 289 -11.60 -8.52 -68.53
CA ASP A 289 -12.75 -7.90 -69.16
C ASP A 289 -12.35 -6.67 -69.97
N LEU A 290 -11.47 -5.82 -69.47
CA LEU A 290 -10.92 -4.65 -70.18
C LEU A 290 -10.08 -5.03 -71.37
N LYS A 291 -9.36 -6.15 -71.37
CA LYS A 291 -8.60 -6.65 -72.50
C LYS A 291 -9.50 -7.20 -73.62
N ASN A 292 -10.71 -7.63 -73.29
CA ASN A 292 -11.66 -8.20 -74.25
C ASN A 292 -12.55 -7.11 -74.86
N VAL A 293 -12.46 -5.85 -74.42
CA VAL A 293 -13.24 -4.70 -74.93
C VAL A 293 -12.40 -3.77 -75.86
N VAL A 294 -11.09 -3.98 -75.92
CA VAL A 294 -10.15 -3.38 -76.82
C VAL A 294 -9.82 -4.31 -78.02
#